data_31625471e2a75afeced68baaefcd744a
#
_entry.id   31625471e2a75afeced68baaefcd744a
#
_cell.length_a   1.000
_cell.length_b   1.000
_cell.length_c   1.000
_cell.angle_alpha   90.00
_cell.angle_beta   90.00
_cell.angle_gamma   90.00
#
_symmetry.space_group_name_H-M   'P 1'
#
loop_
_entity.id
_entity.type
_entity.pdbx_description
1 polymer ?
#
loop_
_entity_poly.entity_id
_entity_poly.type
_entity_poly.pdbx_seq_one_letter_code
_entity_poly.pdbx_strand_id
1 'polypeptide(L)'
;RDLNSNAMEFPRDVEELQAYLGDPTPDQRVRAVPGAGSQVPIWLLGSSLFSARLAAQKGLPFAFASHFAPEALLDALQVYRDNFQPSSQLERPYAMAGVSVFAADSDEEGAFLATSMQQQFVNLRRGRPGPLPPPVESMDGIWSPLEAEGVRQAMKYAMVGSAETVRDGLRAFRDLTGVDELMITGGIFDHDKRLQSFRMAADICRDL
;
A
#
# COMPACT_ATOMS: atom_id res chain seq x y z
N ARG A 1 4.65 -21.98 -19.00
CA ARG A 1 4.00 -21.85 -17.69
C ARG A 1 2.51 -21.97 -17.84
N ASP A 2 1.86 -22.73 -16.97
CA ASP A 2 0.41 -22.77 -16.90
C ASP A 2 -0.10 -21.41 -16.39
N LEU A 3 -0.98 -20.75 -17.13
CA LEU A 3 -1.58 -19.47 -16.75
C LEU A 3 -2.49 -19.59 -15.50
N ASN A 4 -2.76 -20.82 -15.06
CA ASN A 4 -3.46 -21.14 -13.82
C ASN A 4 -2.51 -21.44 -12.65
N SER A 5 -1.21 -21.14 -12.79
CA SER A 5 -0.24 -21.40 -11.72
C SER A 5 -0.60 -20.59 -10.47
N ASN A 6 -0.79 -21.31 -9.40
CA ASN A 6 -1.38 -20.89 -8.14
C ASN A 6 -0.43 -19.99 -7.32
N ALA A 7 -1.00 -19.30 -6.33
CA ALA A 7 -0.26 -18.63 -5.24
C ALA A 7 0.84 -19.53 -4.62
N MET A 8 0.76 -20.85 -4.79
CA MET A 8 1.78 -21.83 -4.35
C MET A 8 3.09 -21.75 -5.14
N GLU A 9 3.10 -21.25 -6.37
CA GLU A 9 4.32 -21.08 -7.18
C GLU A 9 5.00 -19.72 -6.93
N PHE A 10 4.29 -18.76 -6.35
CA PHE A 10 4.81 -17.41 -6.12
C PHE A 10 6.15 -17.37 -5.36
N PRO A 11 6.40 -18.17 -4.29
CA PRO A 11 7.72 -18.20 -3.64
C PRO A 11 8.86 -18.59 -4.59
N ARG A 12 8.61 -19.53 -5.50
CA ARG A 12 9.57 -19.96 -6.52
C ARG A 12 9.78 -18.89 -7.59
N ASP A 13 8.71 -18.18 -7.97
CA ASP A 13 8.81 -17.08 -8.92
C ASP A 13 9.66 -15.93 -8.37
N VAL A 14 9.57 -15.65 -7.05
CA VAL A 14 10.44 -14.67 -6.37
C VAL A 14 11.90 -15.13 -6.41
N GLU A 15 12.20 -16.42 -6.15
CA GLU A 15 13.55 -16.98 -6.24
C GLU A 15 14.13 -16.89 -7.66
N GLU A 16 13.31 -17.19 -8.65
CA GLU A 16 13.71 -17.08 -10.06
C GLU A 16 14.02 -15.63 -10.44
N LEU A 17 13.20 -14.65 -9.96
CA LEU A 17 13.45 -13.24 -10.17
C LEU A 17 14.76 -12.79 -9.50
N GLN A 18 15.01 -13.22 -8.25
CA GLN A 18 16.27 -12.94 -7.56
C GLN A 18 17.48 -13.48 -8.35
N ALA A 19 17.36 -14.70 -8.89
CA ALA A 19 18.41 -15.29 -9.72
C ALA A 19 18.62 -14.53 -11.04
N TYR A 20 17.57 -13.99 -11.63
CA TYR A 20 17.68 -13.17 -12.87
C TYR A 20 18.33 -11.80 -12.64
N LEU A 21 18.14 -11.20 -11.47
CA LEU A 21 18.71 -9.90 -11.13
C LEU A 21 20.11 -10.01 -10.49
N GLY A 22 20.45 -11.18 -9.97
CA GLY A 22 21.76 -11.50 -9.42
C GLY A 22 22.85 -11.63 -10.49
N ASP A 23 24.09 -11.89 -10.04
CA ASP A 23 25.23 -12.12 -10.93
C ASP A 23 25.00 -13.43 -11.71
N PRO A 24 25.13 -13.39 -13.03
CA PRO A 24 24.88 -14.57 -13.85
C PRO A 24 25.94 -15.67 -13.62
N THR A 25 25.50 -16.90 -13.39
CA THR A 25 26.39 -18.05 -13.31
C THR A 25 26.73 -18.61 -14.68
N PRO A 26 27.89 -19.33 -14.86
CA PRO A 26 28.28 -19.90 -16.15
C PRO A 26 27.22 -20.86 -16.74
N ASP A 27 26.50 -21.58 -15.89
CA ASP A 27 25.52 -22.59 -16.30
C ASP A 27 24.08 -22.02 -16.46
N GLN A 28 23.89 -20.74 -16.24
CA GLN A 28 22.59 -20.10 -16.36
C GLN A 28 22.13 -20.03 -17.82
N ARG A 29 21.10 -20.82 -18.17
CA ARG A 29 20.59 -20.94 -19.54
C ARG A 29 19.81 -19.69 -20.00
N VAL A 30 19.09 -19.03 -19.08
CA VAL A 30 18.31 -17.84 -19.35
C VAL A 30 18.91 -16.67 -18.59
N ARG A 31 19.24 -15.59 -19.31
CA ARG A 31 19.77 -14.35 -18.73
C ARG A 31 18.80 -13.22 -18.96
N ALA A 32 18.50 -12.46 -17.93
CA ALA A 32 17.67 -11.27 -18.03
C ALA A 32 18.52 -10.07 -18.49
N VAL A 33 18.46 -9.72 -19.76
CA VAL A 33 19.19 -8.56 -20.28
C VAL A 33 18.20 -7.39 -20.43
N PRO A 34 18.48 -6.23 -19.83
CA PRO A 34 19.73 -5.79 -19.16
C PRO A 34 19.78 -6.05 -17.63
N GLY A 35 18.83 -6.79 -17.04
CA GLY A 35 18.68 -6.95 -15.59
C GLY A 35 19.75 -7.79 -14.87
N ALA A 36 20.43 -8.72 -15.59
CA ALA A 36 21.42 -9.60 -14.99
C ALA A 36 22.59 -8.82 -14.37
N GLY A 37 22.92 -9.09 -13.12
CA GLY A 37 23.96 -8.40 -12.36
C GLY A 37 23.55 -7.01 -11.84
N SER A 38 22.31 -6.57 -12.08
CA SER A 38 21.83 -5.25 -11.61
C SER A 38 21.59 -5.21 -10.10
N GLN A 39 21.33 -6.37 -9.49
CA GLN A 39 21.03 -6.54 -8.05
C GLN A 39 19.95 -5.55 -7.56
N VAL A 40 18.95 -5.26 -8.40
CA VAL A 40 17.81 -4.40 -8.02
C VAL A 40 17.14 -4.98 -6.78
N PRO A 41 16.98 -4.18 -5.70
CA PRO A 41 16.32 -4.64 -4.49
C PRO A 41 14.87 -5.05 -4.76
N ILE A 42 14.52 -6.28 -4.33
CA ILE A 42 13.14 -6.78 -4.47
C ILE A 42 12.39 -6.49 -3.19
N TRP A 43 11.18 -5.94 -3.33
CA TRP A 43 10.19 -5.80 -2.28
C TRP A 43 9.04 -6.77 -2.47
N LEU A 44 8.54 -7.38 -1.41
CA LEU A 44 7.30 -8.12 -1.47
C LEU A 44 6.13 -7.25 -1.02
N LEU A 45 5.23 -6.95 -1.96
CA LEU A 45 3.97 -6.26 -1.69
C LEU A 45 2.87 -7.29 -1.44
N GLY A 46 2.07 -7.06 -0.41
CA GLY A 46 0.89 -7.87 -0.16
C GLY A 46 -0.10 -7.24 0.81
N SER A 47 -1.21 -7.94 1.01
CA SER A 47 -2.28 -7.56 1.94
C SER A 47 -2.69 -8.75 2.83
N SER A 48 -1.78 -9.71 3.05
CA SER A 48 -2.07 -10.95 3.76
C SER A 48 -0.90 -11.44 4.61
N LEU A 49 -1.19 -12.34 5.56
CA LEU A 49 -0.16 -13.00 6.38
C LEU A 49 0.77 -13.88 5.55
N PHE A 50 0.32 -14.39 4.39
CA PHE A 50 1.15 -15.20 3.51
C PHE A 50 2.34 -14.40 2.97
N SER A 51 2.09 -13.21 2.40
CA SER A 51 3.13 -12.33 1.87
C SER A 51 4.12 -11.87 2.95
N ALA A 52 3.60 -11.59 4.16
CA ALA A 52 4.41 -11.23 5.32
C ALA A 52 5.39 -12.36 5.72
N ARG A 53 4.90 -13.60 5.82
CA ARG A 53 5.75 -14.78 6.11
C ARG A 53 6.79 -15.01 5.02
N LEU A 54 6.40 -14.91 3.77
CA LEU A 54 7.31 -15.10 2.64
C LEU A 54 8.43 -14.05 2.63
N ALA A 55 8.08 -12.77 2.84
CA ALA A 55 9.06 -11.70 2.94
C ALA A 55 10.04 -11.94 4.09
N ALA A 56 9.52 -12.32 5.27
CA ALA A 56 10.32 -12.62 6.44
C ALA A 56 11.29 -13.78 6.21
N GLN A 57 10.82 -14.91 5.67
CA GLN A 57 11.63 -16.09 5.38
C GLN A 57 12.73 -15.84 4.35
N LYS A 58 12.48 -14.94 3.40
CA LYS A 58 13.45 -14.59 2.35
C LYS A 58 14.35 -13.41 2.74
N GLY A 59 14.16 -12.81 3.91
CA GLY A 59 14.90 -11.63 4.33
C GLY A 59 14.73 -10.44 3.39
N LEU A 60 13.54 -10.27 2.83
CA LEU A 60 13.21 -9.18 1.90
C LEU A 60 12.40 -8.09 2.59
N PRO A 61 12.50 -6.83 2.14
CA PRO A 61 11.64 -5.78 2.60
C PRO A 61 10.18 -6.05 2.25
N PHE A 62 9.29 -5.66 3.16
CA PHE A 62 7.87 -5.95 3.07
C PHE A 62 7.04 -4.68 2.93
N ALA A 63 6.19 -4.60 1.91
CA ALA A 63 5.22 -3.53 1.74
C ALA A 63 3.80 -4.06 1.97
N PHE A 64 3.05 -3.42 2.86
CA PHE A 64 1.66 -3.79 3.12
C PHE A 64 0.68 -2.80 2.50
N ALA A 65 -0.29 -3.31 1.73
CA ALA A 65 -1.29 -2.51 1.04
C ALA A 65 -2.45 -2.10 1.97
N SER A 66 -2.17 -1.38 3.06
CA SER A 66 -3.17 -0.99 4.07
C SER A 66 -4.20 0.03 3.57
N HIS A 67 -3.88 0.76 2.52
CA HIS A 67 -4.83 1.63 1.81
C HIS A 67 -5.93 0.87 1.06
N PHE A 68 -5.75 -0.44 0.91
CA PHE A 68 -6.68 -1.34 0.20
C PHE A 68 -7.30 -2.39 1.13
N ALA A 69 -6.52 -3.01 2.00
CA ALA A 69 -6.97 -4.07 2.90
C ALA A 69 -6.39 -3.86 4.32
N PRO A 70 -6.94 -2.93 5.11
CA PRO A 70 -6.35 -2.51 6.39
C PRO A 70 -6.43 -3.55 7.51
N GLU A 71 -7.35 -4.53 7.42
CA GLU A 71 -7.71 -5.41 8.54
C GLU A 71 -6.53 -6.25 9.06
N ALA A 72 -5.72 -6.79 8.16
CA ALA A 72 -4.60 -7.67 8.52
C ALA A 72 -3.26 -6.92 8.73
N LEU A 73 -3.23 -5.58 8.67
CA LEU A 73 -1.99 -4.80 8.71
C LEU A 73 -1.12 -5.13 9.91
N LEU A 74 -1.68 -4.99 11.12
CA LEU A 74 -0.89 -5.14 12.35
C LEU A 74 -0.40 -6.58 12.53
N ASP A 75 -1.26 -7.55 12.28
CA ASP A 75 -0.91 -8.97 12.36
C ASP A 75 0.18 -9.33 11.31
N ALA A 76 0.08 -8.77 10.10
CA ALA A 76 1.07 -9.00 9.06
C ALA A 76 2.44 -8.40 9.41
N LEU A 77 2.47 -7.18 9.95
CA LEU A 77 3.70 -6.53 10.41
C LEU A 77 4.34 -7.30 11.57
N GLN A 78 3.52 -7.78 12.52
CA GLN A 78 3.99 -8.60 13.64
C GLN A 78 4.59 -9.92 13.12
N VAL A 79 3.85 -10.65 12.26
CA VAL A 79 4.32 -11.91 11.65
C VAL A 79 5.61 -11.70 10.85
N TYR A 80 5.72 -10.60 10.11
CA TYR A 80 6.92 -10.27 9.36
C TYR A 80 8.13 -10.09 10.28
N ARG A 81 7.99 -9.28 11.35
CA ARG A 81 9.07 -9.00 12.30
C ARG A 81 9.50 -10.23 13.11
N ASP A 82 8.54 -11.00 13.61
CA ASP A 82 8.81 -12.17 14.47
C ASP A 82 9.49 -13.31 13.72
N ASN A 83 9.28 -13.42 12.40
CA ASN A 83 9.80 -14.51 11.57
C ASN A 83 10.91 -14.08 10.63
N PHE A 84 11.40 -12.85 10.73
CA PHE A 84 12.41 -12.31 9.82
C PHE A 84 13.72 -13.08 9.93
N GLN A 85 14.26 -13.46 8.78
CA GLN A 85 15.57 -14.08 8.63
C GLN A 85 16.49 -13.15 7.83
N PRO A 86 17.66 -12.77 8.37
CA PRO A 86 18.62 -11.95 7.64
C PRO A 86 19.01 -12.55 6.29
N SER A 87 19.21 -11.70 5.30
CA SER A 87 19.67 -12.06 3.96
C SER A 87 20.83 -11.17 3.51
N SER A 88 21.32 -11.41 2.28
CA SER A 88 22.28 -10.51 1.64
C SER A 88 21.71 -9.11 1.34
N GLN A 89 20.39 -8.96 1.30
CA GLN A 89 19.73 -7.69 1.03
C GLN A 89 19.42 -6.91 2.31
N LEU A 90 19.06 -7.60 3.41
CA LEU A 90 18.66 -6.98 4.67
C LEU A 90 19.18 -7.73 5.89
N GLU A 91 19.74 -7.00 6.86
CA GLU A 91 20.16 -7.56 8.16
C GLU A 91 19.02 -7.56 9.19
N ARG A 92 18.03 -6.68 9.05
CA ARG A 92 16.89 -6.50 9.97
C ARG A 92 15.60 -6.24 9.18
N PRO A 93 14.43 -6.46 9.80
CA PRO A 93 13.15 -6.16 9.16
C PRO A 93 13.09 -4.70 8.69
N TYR A 94 12.54 -4.50 7.50
CA TYR A 94 12.27 -3.18 6.92
C TYR A 94 10.90 -3.19 6.25
N ALA A 95 9.97 -2.40 6.77
CA ALA A 95 8.57 -2.44 6.38
C ALA A 95 8.05 -1.10 5.86
N MET A 96 7.21 -1.16 4.84
CA MET A 96 6.46 -0.04 4.28
C MET A 96 4.96 -0.30 4.41
N ALA A 97 4.16 0.75 4.62
CA ALA A 97 2.70 0.66 4.55
C ALA A 97 2.11 1.71 3.60
N GLY A 98 1.10 1.29 2.82
CA GLY A 98 0.35 2.18 1.94
C GLY A 98 -0.72 2.95 2.72
N VAL A 99 -0.77 4.28 2.60
CA VAL A 99 -1.73 5.15 3.29
C VAL A 99 -2.43 6.06 2.29
N SER A 100 -3.77 6.07 2.31
CA SER A 100 -4.52 7.04 1.52
C SER A 100 -4.55 8.39 2.24
N VAL A 101 -4.20 9.47 1.51
CA VAL A 101 -4.20 10.84 2.04
C VAL A 101 -5.08 11.74 1.17
N PHE A 102 -5.94 12.51 1.82
CA PHE A 102 -6.83 13.52 1.25
C PHE A 102 -6.60 14.83 2.02
N ALA A 103 -5.40 15.39 1.89
CA ALA A 103 -5.03 16.64 2.51
C ALA A 103 -5.59 17.83 1.72
N ALA A 104 -6.18 18.81 2.42
CA ALA A 104 -6.80 19.99 1.85
C ALA A 104 -6.62 21.21 2.77
N ASP A 105 -7.17 22.36 2.37
CA ASP A 105 -7.05 23.59 3.15
C ASP A 105 -7.90 23.58 4.43
N SER A 106 -8.93 22.69 4.49
CA SER A 106 -9.75 22.45 5.68
C SER A 106 -10.15 20.97 5.80
N ASP A 107 -10.67 20.59 6.97
CA ASP A 107 -11.19 19.24 7.20
C ASP A 107 -12.44 18.95 6.36
N GLU A 108 -13.30 19.96 6.15
CA GLU A 108 -14.50 19.85 5.32
C GLU A 108 -14.13 19.61 3.86
N GLU A 109 -13.13 20.35 3.34
CA GLU A 109 -12.67 20.14 1.96
C GLU A 109 -12.03 18.76 1.80
N GLY A 110 -11.21 18.32 2.75
CA GLY A 110 -10.63 16.99 2.73
C GLY A 110 -11.71 15.91 2.71
N ALA A 111 -12.74 16.03 3.54
CA ALA A 111 -13.89 15.13 3.57
C ALA A 111 -14.65 15.11 2.23
N PHE A 112 -14.88 16.29 1.63
CA PHE A 112 -15.48 16.40 0.30
C PHE A 112 -14.66 15.66 -0.76
N LEU A 113 -13.35 15.91 -0.83
CA LEU A 113 -12.46 15.25 -1.81
C LEU A 113 -12.44 13.73 -1.65
N ALA A 114 -12.50 13.22 -0.42
CA ALA A 114 -12.49 11.80 -0.12
C ALA A 114 -13.76 11.07 -0.61
N THR A 115 -14.87 11.78 -0.85
CA THR A 115 -16.13 11.19 -1.35
C THR A 115 -15.96 10.52 -2.71
N SER A 116 -15.03 10.97 -3.55
CA SER A 116 -14.67 10.28 -4.80
C SER A 116 -14.21 8.83 -4.56
N MET A 117 -13.30 8.63 -3.60
CA MET A 117 -12.82 7.29 -3.24
C MET A 117 -13.89 6.47 -2.53
N GLN A 118 -14.73 7.09 -1.70
CA GLN A 118 -15.85 6.42 -1.05
C GLN A 118 -16.83 5.85 -2.10
N GLN A 119 -17.20 6.64 -3.11
CA GLN A 119 -18.02 6.20 -4.23
C GLN A 119 -17.33 5.06 -5.02
N GLN A 120 -16.02 5.16 -5.24
CA GLN A 120 -15.24 4.12 -5.93
C GLN A 120 -15.30 2.78 -5.18
N PHE A 121 -15.14 2.79 -3.85
CA PHE A 121 -15.28 1.58 -3.04
C PHE A 121 -16.69 0.97 -3.12
N VAL A 122 -17.73 1.80 -3.09
CA VAL A 122 -19.13 1.34 -3.27
C VAL A 122 -19.31 0.70 -4.65
N ASN A 123 -18.85 1.38 -5.71
CA ASN A 123 -18.95 0.88 -7.08
C ASN A 123 -18.22 -0.45 -7.27
N LEU A 124 -17.01 -0.57 -6.72
CA LEU A 124 -16.22 -1.80 -6.77
C LEU A 124 -16.96 -2.98 -6.10
N ARG A 125 -17.53 -2.76 -4.92
CA ARG A 125 -18.31 -3.79 -4.19
C ARG A 125 -19.60 -4.18 -4.87
N ARG A 126 -20.22 -3.27 -5.60
CA ARG A 126 -21.40 -3.53 -6.43
C ARG A 126 -21.04 -4.25 -7.74
N GLY A 127 -19.77 -4.56 -8.00
CA GLY A 127 -19.30 -5.17 -9.25
C GLY A 127 -19.40 -4.22 -10.45
N ARG A 128 -19.35 -2.92 -10.23
CA ARG A 128 -19.42 -1.86 -11.25
C ARG A 128 -18.15 -1.00 -11.25
N PRO A 129 -16.96 -1.59 -11.47
CA PRO A 129 -15.74 -0.81 -11.55
C PRO A 129 -15.83 0.19 -12.71
N GLY A 130 -15.24 1.37 -12.52
CA GLY A 130 -15.23 2.43 -13.53
C GLY A 130 -14.20 3.50 -13.19
N PRO A 131 -14.14 4.60 -13.97
CA PRO A 131 -13.33 5.76 -13.62
C PRO A 131 -13.69 6.31 -12.23
N LEU A 132 -12.73 6.95 -11.59
CA LEU A 132 -12.98 7.64 -10.31
C LEU A 132 -14.07 8.71 -10.53
N PRO A 133 -15.19 8.68 -9.78
CA PRO A 133 -16.25 9.66 -9.93
C PRO A 133 -15.84 11.01 -9.32
N PRO A 134 -16.47 12.14 -9.78
CA PRO A 134 -16.29 13.43 -9.11
C PRO A 134 -16.80 13.37 -7.65
N PRO A 135 -16.25 14.23 -6.77
CA PRO A 135 -16.72 14.30 -5.39
C PRO A 135 -18.15 14.82 -5.28
N VAL A 136 -18.82 14.49 -4.18
CA VAL A 136 -20.20 14.89 -3.87
C VAL A 136 -20.28 15.54 -2.49
N GLU A 137 -21.23 16.44 -2.29
CA GLU A 137 -21.45 17.13 -1.01
C GLU A 137 -21.88 16.18 0.11
N SER A 138 -22.63 15.13 -0.22
CA SER A 138 -23.04 14.09 0.73
C SER A 138 -23.09 12.74 0.04
N MET A 139 -22.75 11.70 0.79
CA MET A 139 -22.93 10.30 0.40
C MET A 139 -24.35 9.78 0.69
N ASP A 140 -25.22 10.60 1.28
CA ASP A 140 -26.60 10.23 1.57
C ASP A 140 -27.35 9.84 0.29
N GLY A 141 -28.05 8.71 0.33
CA GLY A 141 -28.73 8.15 -0.84
C GLY A 141 -27.82 7.46 -1.86
N ILE A 142 -26.50 7.58 -1.76
CA ILE A 142 -25.54 6.90 -2.64
C ILE A 142 -25.20 5.52 -2.09
N TRP A 143 -25.03 5.39 -0.79
CA TRP A 143 -24.76 4.14 -0.11
C TRP A 143 -25.85 3.74 0.90
N SER A 144 -25.95 2.45 1.17
CA SER A 144 -26.70 1.91 2.30
C SER A 144 -25.87 1.96 3.60
N PRO A 145 -26.48 1.83 4.79
CA PRO A 145 -25.73 1.77 6.05
C PRO A 145 -24.65 0.67 6.09
N LEU A 146 -24.92 -0.48 5.46
CA LEU A 146 -23.95 -1.58 5.38
C LEU A 146 -22.75 -1.24 4.47
N GLU A 147 -23.02 -0.58 3.35
CA GLU A 147 -21.97 -0.11 2.45
C GLU A 147 -21.11 0.98 3.11
N ALA A 148 -21.75 1.92 3.81
CA ALA A 148 -21.06 2.95 4.58
C ALA A 148 -20.10 2.34 5.62
N GLU A 149 -20.56 1.32 6.37
CA GLU A 149 -19.69 0.60 7.30
C GLU A 149 -18.53 -0.07 6.59
N GLY A 150 -18.80 -0.74 5.48
CA GLY A 150 -17.74 -1.36 4.70
C GLY A 150 -16.73 -0.37 4.11
N VAL A 151 -17.16 0.83 3.73
CA VAL A 151 -16.24 1.90 3.27
C VAL A 151 -15.42 2.43 4.44
N ARG A 152 -16.02 2.66 5.62
CA ARG A 152 -15.28 3.05 6.84
C ARG A 152 -14.18 2.05 7.18
N GLN A 153 -14.48 0.76 7.09
CA GLN A 153 -13.46 -0.28 7.32
C GLN A 153 -12.35 -0.24 6.26
N ALA A 154 -12.68 -0.14 4.98
CA ALA A 154 -11.69 -0.06 3.91
C ALA A 154 -10.79 1.20 4.02
N MET A 155 -11.35 2.30 4.51
CA MET A 155 -10.64 3.58 4.68
C MET A 155 -10.17 3.82 6.13
N LYS A 156 -10.10 2.77 6.95
CA LYS A 156 -9.74 2.87 8.40
C LYS A 156 -8.46 3.67 8.66
N TYR A 157 -7.49 3.56 7.79
CA TYR A 157 -6.20 4.24 7.89
C TYR A 157 -6.05 5.35 6.83
N ALA A 158 -7.15 5.86 6.26
CA ALA A 158 -7.09 7.03 5.42
C ALA A 158 -6.95 8.30 6.26
N MET A 159 -6.08 9.21 5.84
CA MET A 159 -5.88 10.51 6.45
C MET A 159 -6.66 11.56 5.63
N VAL A 160 -7.65 12.18 6.25
CA VAL A 160 -8.61 13.05 5.57
C VAL A 160 -8.73 14.36 6.34
N GLY A 161 -8.45 15.49 5.72
CA GLY A 161 -8.63 16.81 6.34
C GLY A 161 -7.52 17.81 6.07
N SER A 162 -7.39 18.77 6.97
CA SER A 162 -6.37 19.81 6.97
C SER A 162 -4.96 19.26 7.17
N ALA A 163 -3.94 20.08 6.93
CA ALA A 163 -2.54 19.69 7.17
C ALA A 163 -2.28 19.25 8.61
N GLU A 164 -2.96 19.86 9.61
CA GLU A 164 -2.85 19.49 11.01
C GLU A 164 -3.44 18.11 11.27
N THR A 165 -4.69 17.89 10.84
CA THR A 165 -5.39 16.61 10.97
C THR A 165 -4.63 15.46 10.31
N VAL A 166 -4.12 15.69 9.09
CA VAL A 166 -3.32 14.70 8.36
C VAL A 166 -2.00 14.41 9.06
N ARG A 167 -1.31 15.42 9.58
CA ARG A 167 -0.06 15.26 10.35
C ARG A 167 -0.26 14.39 11.58
N ASP A 168 -1.28 14.68 12.35
CA ASP A 168 -1.58 13.93 13.58
C ASP A 168 -1.98 12.49 13.27
N GLY A 169 -2.76 12.29 12.22
CA GLY A 169 -3.13 10.97 11.73
C GLY A 169 -1.92 10.15 11.27
N LEU A 170 -1.01 10.75 10.48
CA LEU A 170 0.21 10.07 10.02
C LEU A 170 1.16 9.73 11.18
N ARG A 171 1.30 10.63 12.18
CA ARG A 171 2.07 10.34 13.40
C ARG A 171 1.49 9.16 14.17
N ALA A 172 0.19 9.18 14.43
CA ALA A 172 -0.49 8.10 15.11
C ALA A 172 -0.36 6.77 14.36
N PHE A 173 -0.46 6.79 13.03
CA PHE A 173 -0.28 5.61 12.21
C PHE A 173 1.16 5.08 12.25
N ARG A 174 2.16 5.95 12.13
CA ARG A 174 3.58 5.58 12.28
C ARG A 174 3.84 4.95 13.65
N ASP A 175 3.36 5.58 14.71
CA ASP A 175 3.60 5.12 16.09
C ASP A 175 2.87 3.78 16.37
N LEU A 176 1.68 3.58 15.80
CA LEU A 176 0.92 2.33 15.88
C LEU A 176 1.61 1.19 15.13
N THR A 177 2.13 1.47 13.94
CA THR A 177 2.63 0.43 13.03
C THR A 177 4.13 0.21 13.14
N GLY A 178 4.89 1.23 13.51
CA GLY A 178 6.35 1.22 13.53
C GLY A 178 6.96 0.87 12.17
N VAL A 179 6.32 1.28 11.06
CA VAL A 179 6.87 1.08 9.72
C VAL A 179 8.00 2.06 9.43
N ASP A 180 8.93 1.65 8.58
CA ASP A 180 10.10 2.44 8.20
C ASP A 180 9.78 3.43 7.09
N GLU A 181 8.80 3.11 6.22
CA GLU A 181 8.35 3.95 5.12
C GLU A 181 6.82 4.03 5.02
N LEU A 182 6.34 5.17 4.51
CA LEU A 182 4.94 5.39 4.13
C LEU A 182 4.84 5.58 2.62
N MET A 183 4.02 4.77 1.96
CA MET A 183 3.65 4.95 0.56
C MET A 183 2.33 5.70 0.49
N ILE A 184 2.39 7.00 0.18
CA ILE A 184 1.21 7.84 0.10
C ILE A 184 0.47 7.62 -1.21
N THR A 185 -0.83 7.36 -1.11
CA THR A 185 -1.77 7.29 -2.24
C THR A 185 -2.88 8.33 -2.07
N GLY A 186 -3.59 8.67 -3.14
CA GLY A 186 -4.71 9.62 -3.05
C GLY A 186 -5.61 9.53 -4.28
N GLY A 187 -6.83 9.01 -4.07
CA GLY A 187 -7.88 8.94 -5.10
C GLY A 187 -8.71 10.22 -5.15
N ILE A 188 -8.09 11.35 -5.49
CA ILE A 188 -8.74 12.65 -5.64
C ILE A 188 -9.04 12.88 -7.12
N PHE A 189 -10.30 13.20 -7.44
CA PHE A 189 -10.79 13.35 -8.82
C PHE A 189 -10.13 14.53 -9.54
N ASP A 190 -10.15 15.71 -8.92
CA ASP A 190 -9.51 16.89 -9.47
C ASP A 190 -7.99 16.76 -9.43
N HIS A 191 -7.34 17.00 -10.59
CA HIS A 191 -5.89 16.82 -10.73
C HIS A 191 -5.08 17.81 -9.90
N ASP A 192 -5.48 19.08 -9.88
CA ASP A 192 -4.75 20.14 -9.18
C ASP A 192 -4.89 19.97 -7.66
N LYS A 193 -6.08 19.59 -7.18
CA LYS A 193 -6.31 19.23 -5.78
C LYS A 193 -5.51 17.99 -5.37
N ARG A 194 -5.39 17.00 -6.25
CA ARG A 194 -4.56 15.83 -6.00
C ARG A 194 -3.08 16.21 -5.87
N LEU A 195 -2.57 17.07 -6.75
CA LEU A 195 -1.19 17.58 -6.64
C LEU A 195 -0.99 18.41 -5.38
N GLN A 196 -1.95 19.24 -5.00
CA GLN A 196 -1.94 19.98 -3.74
C GLN A 196 -1.86 19.04 -2.55
N SER A 197 -2.73 18.04 -2.48
CA SER A 197 -2.73 17.03 -1.41
C SER A 197 -1.40 16.30 -1.28
N PHE A 198 -0.78 15.88 -2.40
CA PHE A 198 0.53 15.23 -2.35
C PHE A 198 1.65 16.16 -1.91
N ARG A 199 1.63 17.45 -2.29
CA ARG A 199 2.61 18.44 -1.80
C ARG A 199 2.48 18.63 -0.29
N MET A 200 1.25 18.80 0.21
CA MET A 200 0.98 18.92 1.64
C MET A 200 1.45 17.66 2.40
N ALA A 201 1.13 16.47 1.89
CA ALA A 201 1.58 15.22 2.48
C ALA A 201 3.12 15.09 2.50
N ALA A 202 3.81 15.49 1.42
CA ALA A 202 5.26 15.47 1.35
C ALA A 202 5.90 16.44 2.35
N ASP A 203 5.33 17.64 2.51
CA ASP A 203 5.81 18.61 3.50
C ASP A 203 5.61 18.11 4.93
N ILE A 204 4.46 17.52 5.22
CA ILE A 204 4.18 16.89 6.52
C ILE A 204 5.16 15.76 6.82
N CYS A 205 5.43 14.88 5.84
CA CYS A 205 6.32 13.71 6.03
C CYS A 205 7.79 14.08 6.26
N ARG A 206 8.25 15.28 5.88
CA ARG A 206 9.61 15.74 6.22
C ARG A 206 9.82 16.01 7.71
N ASP A 207 8.74 16.31 8.42
CA ASP A 207 8.75 16.66 9.84
C ASP A 207 8.24 15.51 10.73
N LEU A 208 7.95 14.33 10.16
CA LEU A 208 7.56 13.12 10.86
C LEU A 208 8.76 12.33 11.35
#